data_d6eb9f48a65aeae2e3be2d2126cccc5f
#
_entry.id   d6eb9f48a65aeae2e3be2d2126cccc5f
#
_cell.length_a   1.000
_cell.length_b   1.000
_cell.length_c   1.000
_cell.angle_alpha   90.00
_cell.angle_beta   90.00
_cell.angle_gamma   90.00
#
_symmetry.space_group_name_H-M   'P 1'
#
loop_
_entity.id
_entity.type
_entity.pdbx_description
1 polymer ?
#
loop_
_entity_poly.entity_id
_entity_poly.type
_entity_poly.pdbx_seq_one_letter_code
_entity_poly.pdbx_strand_id
1 'polypeptide(L)'
;NNSFASGMSDISIPYTTEARTQNTGIKIKITGIKTDVPSSYISQQPDVFDVFSSIVSKYKNKSVSYQIADMKVGNNGNMYPSSLEFTLLVDSYNLDDTKEYFDGQVEKFMKANKKYLPDAKMTYSVITDESKLPDTAISQSTIEYLTTYLYIDKNSNYRFGDEDKIPHKYSKGDVYATNTMEELYIE
;
A
#
# COMPACT_ATOMS: atom_id res chain seq x y z
N ASN A 1 26.56 -3.84 0.95
CA ASN A 1 25.30 -4.39 1.47
C ASN A 1 25.57 -5.07 2.80
N ASN A 2 25.25 -4.40 3.90
CA ASN A 2 25.47 -4.89 5.26
C ASN A 2 24.14 -5.14 5.98
N SER A 3 23.13 -5.61 5.26
CA SER A 3 21.91 -6.07 5.89
C SER A 3 22.00 -7.57 6.15
N PHE A 4 21.66 -7.98 7.34
CA PHE A 4 21.47 -9.39 7.67
C PHE A 4 20.01 -9.71 7.45
N ALA A 5 19.67 -10.28 6.31
CA ALA A 5 18.37 -10.85 6.11
C ALA A 5 18.34 -12.23 6.79
N SER A 6 17.42 -12.45 7.69
CA SER A 6 17.26 -13.72 8.38
C SER A 6 15.95 -14.39 7.98
N GLY A 7 15.83 -14.77 6.74
CA GLY A 7 14.73 -15.60 6.29
C GLY A 7 13.69 -14.89 5.43
N MET A 8 12.93 -15.70 4.72
CA MET A 8 11.76 -15.34 3.92
C MET A 8 10.56 -16.03 4.56
N SER A 9 9.43 -15.35 4.64
CA SER A 9 8.17 -15.93 5.12
C SER A 9 7.11 -15.78 4.07
N ASP A 10 6.48 -16.88 3.70
CA ASP A 10 5.29 -16.90 2.87
C ASP A 10 4.05 -16.85 3.78
N ILE A 11 3.16 -15.91 3.52
CA ILE A 11 1.91 -15.79 4.24
C ILE A 11 0.77 -15.93 3.26
N SER A 12 -0.12 -16.89 3.50
CA SER A 12 -1.35 -17.09 2.74
C SER A 12 -2.52 -16.44 3.47
N ILE A 13 -3.18 -15.51 2.79
CA ILE A 13 -4.42 -14.89 3.28
C ILE A 13 -5.58 -15.55 2.52
N PRO A 14 -6.63 -16.06 3.21
CA PRO A 14 -7.81 -16.58 2.54
C PRO A 14 -8.43 -15.51 1.63
N TYR A 15 -8.51 -15.79 0.34
CA TYR A 15 -9.13 -14.90 -0.64
C TYR A 15 -10.56 -15.36 -0.95
N THR A 16 -11.50 -14.47 -0.73
CA THR A 16 -12.91 -14.68 -1.09
C THR A 16 -13.49 -13.41 -1.69
N THR A 17 -14.54 -13.56 -2.46
CA THR A 17 -15.27 -12.47 -3.06
C THR A 17 -16.70 -12.39 -2.52
N GLU A 18 -17.29 -11.22 -2.64
CA GLU A 18 -18.69 -10.96 -2.31
C GLU A 18 -19.37 -10.20 -3.48
N ALA A 19 -20.69 -10.19 -3.52
CA ALA A 19 -21.41 -9.41 -4.52
C ALA A 19 -21.13 -7.92 -4.36
N ARG A 20 -20.96 -7.21 -5.46
CA ARG A 20 -20.87 -5.75 -5.46
C ARG A 20 -22.21 -5.15 -5.01
N THR A 21 -22.14 -4.22 -4.07
CA THR A 21 -23.30 -3.46 -3.56
C THR A 21 -23.18 -1.96 -3.83
N GLN A 22 -22.01 -1.49 -4.19
CA GLN A 22 -21.71 -0.09 -4.47
C GLN A 22 -21.82 0.21 -5.97
N ASN A 23 -22.18 1.42 -6.34
CA ASN A 23 -22.52 1.80 -7.71
C ASN A 23 -21.51 2.75 -8.39
N THR A 24 -20.48 3.16 -7.68
CA THR A 24 -19.45 4.09 -8.19
C THR A 24 -18.05 3.58 -7.83
N GLY A 25 -17.16 3.60 -8.80
CA GLY A 25 -15.76 3.20 -8.64
C GLY A 25 -14.81 4.39 -8.61
N ILE A 26 -13.83 4.33 -7.72
CA ILE A 26 -12.68 5.24 -7.69
C ILE A 26 -11.45 4.37 -7.93
N LYS A 27 -10.87 4.48 -9.12
CA LYS A 27 -9.66 3.75 -9.49
C LYS A 27 -8.44 4.57 -9.10
N ILE A 28 -7.68 4.08 -8.13
CA ILE A 28 -6.47 4.71 -7.59
C ILE A 28 -5.25 4.04 -8.20
N LYS A 29 -4.26 4.85 -8.58
CA LYS A 29 -3.00 4.36 -9.13
C LYS A 29 -1.82 5.12 -8.55
N ILE A 30 -0.84 4.37 -8.02
CA ILE A 30 0.46 4.85 -7.56
C ILE A 30 1.51 4.25 -8.47
N THR A 31 2.43 5.05 -8.99
CA THR A 31 3.51 4.63 -9.90
C THR A 31 4.78 5.40 -9.64
N GLY A 32 5.88 4.99 -10.29
CA GLY A 32 7.15 5.72 -10.24
C GLY A 32 7.94 5.52 -8.94
N ILE A 33 7.61 4.48 -8.16
CA ILE A 33 8.41 4.08 -7.01
C ILE A 33 9.68 3.38 -7.52
N LYS A 34 10.83 3.75 -6.99
CA LYS A 34 12.10 3.11 -7.34
C LYS A 34 12.22 1.77 -6.62
N THR A 35 12.64 0.75 -7.34
CA THR A 35 12.70 -0.63 -6.85
C THR A 35 14.12 -1.10 -6.51
N ASP A 36 15.13 -0.46 -7.08
CA ASP A 36 16.55 -0.81 -6.97
C ASP A 36 17.31 0.06 -5.94
N VAL A 37 16.61 0.45 -4.88
CA VAL A 37 17.21 1.28 -3.85
C VAL A 37 18.02 0.45 -2.84
N PRO A 38 19.14 0.99 -2.35
CA PRO A 38 19.85 0.37 -1.22
C PRO A 38 18.92 0.24 -0.01
N SER A 39 19.06 -0.84 0.75
CA SER A 39 18.24 -1.10 1.94
C SER A 39 18.19 0.05 2.94
N SER A 40 19.27 0.84 3.02
CA SER A 40 19.35 2.05 3.87
C SER A 40 18.35 3.17 3.45
N TYR A 41 17.83 3.12 2.23
CA TYR A 41 16.90 4.12 1.70
C TYR A 41 15.45 3.63 1.63
N ILE A 42 15.17 2.37 1.95
CA ILE A 42 13.81 1.81 1.90
C ILE A 42 12.83 2.66 2.72
N SER A 43 13.20 3.06 3.92
CA SER A 43 12.35 3.90 4.79
C SER A 43 12.08 5.32 4.27
N GLN A 44 12.76 5.72 3.19
CA GLN A 44 12.54 7.01 2.52
C GLN A 44 11.62 6.89 1.31
N GLN A 45 11.29 5.67 0.91
CA GLN A 45 10.32 5.41 -0.16
C GLN A 45 8.90 5.47 0.38
N PRO A 46 7.92 5.94 -0.41
CA PRO A 46 6.52 5.82 -0.03
C PRO A 46 6.13 4.33 -0.03
N ASP A 47 5.62 3.85 1.08
CA ASP A 47 5.07 2.51 1.16
C ASP A 47 3.65 2.51 0.56
N VAL A 48 3.48 1.81 -0.57
CA VAL A 48 2.19 1.72 -1.25
C VAL A 48 1.13 1.01 -0.40
N PHE A 49 1.54 0.08 0.45
CA PHE A 49 0.63 -0.63 1.35
C PHE A 49 0.18 0.25 2.52
N ASP A 50 1.05 1.13 3.03
CA ASP A 50 0.64 2.13 4.03
C ASP A 50 -0.40 3.10 3.44
N VAL A 51 -0.25 3.50 2.18
CA VAL A 51 -1.25 4.32 1.49
C VAL A 51 -2.59 3.57 1.39
N PHE A 52 -2.57 2.31 0.92
CA PHE A 52 -3.77 1.47 0.84
C PHE A 52 -4.44 1.32 2.21
N SER A 53 -3.69 0.89 3.23
CA SER A 53 -4.20 0.67 4.58
C SER A 53 -4.79 1.95 5.20
N SER A 54 -4.16 3.11 4.93
CA SER A 54 -4.67 4.41 5.39
C SER A 54 -6.02 4.77 4.76
N ILE A 55 -6.18 4.50 3.46
CA ILE A 55 -7.43 4.73 2.73
C ILE A 55 -8.53 3.81 3.28
N VAL A 56 -8.29 2.51 3.39
CA VAL A 56 -9.25 1.54 3.93
C VAL A 56 -9.65 1.92 5.36
N SER A 57 -8.69 2.25 6.22
CA SER A 57 -8.95 2.66 7.60
C SER A 57 -9.81 3.92 7.69
N LYS A 58 -9.64 4.85 6.77
CA LYS A 58 -10.45 6.07 6.70
C LYS A 58 -11.93 5.76 6.50
N TYR A 59 -12.25 4.89 5.53
CA TYR A 59 -13.62 4.49 5.24
C TYR A 59 -14.23 3.65 6.36
N LYS A 60 -13.48 2.70 6.91
CA LYS A 60 -13.89 1.92 8.08
C LYS A 60 -14.25 2.80 9.26
N ASN A 61 -13.43 3.80 9.59
CA ASN A 61 -13.64 4.69 10.73
C ASN A 61 -14.80 5.67 10.55
N LYS A 62 -15.14 6.03 9.31
CA LYS A 62 -16.30 6.90 9.02
C LYS A 62 -17.64 6.16 9.01
N SER A 63 -17.63 4.84 9.15
CA SER A 63 -18.83 3.99 8.98
C SER A 63 -19.52 4.20 7.62
N VAL A 64 -18.74 4.57 6.60
CA VAL A 64 -19.21 4.67 5.23
C VAL A 64 -19.09 3.30 4.59
N SER A 65 -20.15 2.82 3.97
CA SER A 65 -20.11 1.56 3.24
C SER A 65 -19.17 1.67 2.04
N TYR A 66 -18.24 0.74 1.93
CA TYR A 66 -17.27 0.66 0.82
C TYR A 66 -16.96 -0.81 0.51
N GLN A 67 -16.45 -1.04 -0.69
CA GLN A 67 -15.86 -2.33 -1.09
C GLN A 67 -14.58 -2.06 -1.88
N ILE A 68 -13.72 -3.06 -2.01
CA ILE A 68 -12.55 -3.04 -2.91
C ILE A 68 -12.83 -4.03 -4.04
N ALA A 69 -12.87 -3.55 -5.26
CA ALA A 69 -13.19 -4.38 -6.42
C ALA A 69 -12.02 -5.26 -6.84
N ASP A 70 -10.86 -4.64 -6.93
CA ASP A 70 -9.62 -5.27 -7.37
C ASP A 70 -8.41 -4.60 -6.71
N MET A 71 -7.29 -5.29 -6.75
CA MET A 71 -6.00 -4.76 -6.29
C MET A 71 -4.88 -5.40 -7.12
N LYS A 72 -3.95 -4.57 -7.57
CA LYS A 72 -2.78 -5.02 -8.32
C LYS A 72 -1.53 -4.31 -7.80
N VAL A 73 -0.55 -5.08 -7.40
CA VAL A 73 0.77 -4.60 -6.98
C VAL A 73 1.76 -4.88 -8.12
N GLY A 74 2.49 -3.86 -8.53
CA GLY A 74 3.55 -4.01 -9.51
C GLY A 74 4.88 -4.25 -8.81
N ASN A 75 5.54 -5.35 -9.20
CA ASN A 75 6.90 -5.66 -8.79
C ASN A 75 7.71 -5.93 -10.06
N ASN A 76 8.85 -5.26 -10.22
CA ASN A 76 9.74 -5.46 -11.37
C ASN A 76 10.84 -6.48 -11.08
N GLY A 77 10.56 -7.48 -10.24
CA GLY A 77 11.53 -8.51 -9.82
C GLY A 77 12.54 -8.01 -8.78
N ASN A 78 12.25 -6.89 -8.15
CA ASN A 78 13.07 -6.29 -7.09
C ASN A 78 12.34 -6.32 -5.74
N MET A 79 13.09 -6.13 -4.69
CA MET A 79 12.65 -6.26 -3.29
C MET A 79 11.67 -5.18 -2.80
N TYR A 80 11.08 -4.37 -3.69
CA TYR A 80 10.20 -3.28 -3.30
C TYR A 80 9.09 -3.05 -4.33
N PRO A 81 7.83 -2.86 -3.91
CA PRO A 81 6.72 -2.60 -4.83
C PRO A 81 6.94 -1.32 -5.63
N SER A 82 6.86 -1.41 -6.96
CA SER A 82 7.04 -0.28 -7.88
C SER A 82 5.77 0.51 -8.12
N SER A 83 4.62 -0.12 -7.90
CA SER A 83 3.31 0.48 -8.12
C SER A 83 2.21 -0.23 -7.36
N LEU A 84 1.09 0.48 -7.20
CA LEU A 84 -0.16 -0.08 -6.70
C LEU A 84 -1.31 0.47 -7.54
N GLU A 85 -2.24 -0.39 -7.90
CA GLU A 85 -3.52 -0.03 -8.50
C GLU A 85 -4.63 -0.76 -7.78
N PHE A 86 -5.70 -0.07 -7.40
CA PHE A 86 -6.89 -0.70 -6.84
C PHE A 86 -8.13 0.15 -7.11
N THR A 87 -9.29 -0.48 -7.06
CA THR A 87 -10.58 0.19 -7.25
C THR A 87 -11.38 0.15 -5.95
N LEU A 88 -11.57 1.33 -5.35
CA LEU A 88 -12.49 1.55 -4.25
C LEU A 88 -13.89 1.75 -4.80
N LEU A 89 -14.85 1.00 -4.30
CA LEU A 89 -16.27 1.13 -4.62
C LEU A 89 -17.00 1.85 -3.48
N VAL A 90 -17.78 2.85 -3.83
CA VAL A 90 -18.60 3.65 -2.90
C VAL A 90 -19.98 3.89 -3.47
N ASP A 91 -20.92 4.29 -2.64
CA ASP A 91 -22.20 4.80 -3.11
C ASP A 91 -22.01 6.17 -3.79
N SER A 92 -22.71 6.41 -4.88
CA SER A 92 -22.69 7.68 -5.63
C SER A 92 -23.04 8.89 -4.75
N TYR A 93 -23.83 8.69 -3.70
CA TYR A 93 -24.14 9.73 -2.71
C TYR A 93 -22.90 10.27 -2.00
N ASN A 94 -21.87 9.44 -1.83
CA ASN A 94 -20.61 9.81 -1.18
C ASN A 94 -19.53 10.28 -2.17
N LEU A 95 -19.86 10.45 -3.45
CA LEU A 95 -18.87 10.70 -4.49
C LEU A 95 -18.10 12.02 -4.30
N ASP A 96 -18.80 13.10 -3.96
CA ASP A 96 -18.15 14.41 -3.82
C ASP A 96 -17.20 14.46 -2.62
N ASP A 97 -17.61 13.92 -1.46
CA ASP A 97 -16.73 13.77 -0.30
C ASP A 97 -15.54 12.87 -0.59
N THR A 98 -15.75 11.84 -1.40
CA THR A 98 -14.70 10.92 -1.84
C THR A 98 -13.69 11.60 -2.74
N LYS A 99 -14.13 12.41 -3.70
CA LYS A 99 -13.26 13.20 -4.58
C LYS A 99 -12.43 14.19 -3.77
N GLU A 100 -13.05 14.97 -2.90
CA GLU A 100 -12.33 15.92 -2.03
C GLU A 100 -11.24 15.20 -1.21
N TYR A 101 -11.58 14.04 -0.65
CA TYR A 101 -10.60 13.24 0.08
C TYR A 101 -9.41 12.82 -0.81
N PHE A 102 -9.67 12.31 -2.03
CA PHE A 102 -8.60 11.87 -2.91
C PHE A 102 -7.78 13.01 -3.50
N ASP A 103 -8.37 14.16 -3.76
CA ASP A 103 -7.65 15.38 -4.14
C ASP A 103 -6.61 15.74 -3.07
N GLY A 104 -7.01 15.71 -1.80
CA GLY A 104 -6.11 15.93 -0.66
C GLY A 104 -5.03 14.84 -0.53
N GLN A 105 -5.36 13.56 -0.79
CA GLN A 105 -4.37 12.48 -0.74
C GLN A 105 -3.33 12.60 -1.86
N VAL A 106 -3.76 12.93 -3.08
CA VAL A 106 -2.88 13.14 -4.24
C VAL A 106 -1.92 14.31 -3.94
N GLU A 107 -2.44 15.45 -3.48
CA GLU A 107 -1.61 16.61 -3.14
C GLU A 107 -0.57 16.26 -2.07
N LYS A 108 -1.00 15.60 -0.99
CA LYS A 108 -0.12 15.16 0.10
C LYS A 108 0.96 14.23 -0.40
N PHE A 109 0.61 13.22 -1.20
CA PHE A 109 1.54 12.25 -1.76
C PHE A 109 2.58 12.94 -2.66
N MET A 110 2.12 13.77 -3.58
CA MET A 110 2.99 14.50 -4.51
C MET A 110 3.93 15.46 -3.78
N LYS A 111 3.44 16.18 -2.78
CA LYS A 111 4.26 17.10 -1.95
C LYS A 111 5.34 16.35 -1.16
N ALA A 112 5.00 15.23 -0.54
CA ALA A 112 5.92 14.44 0.26
C ALA A 112 7.08 13.86 -0.58
N ASN A 113 6.81 13.48 -1.83
CA ASN A 113 7.76 12.76 -2.67
C ASN A 113 8.52 13.67 -3.67
N LYS A 114 8.07 14.90 -3.90
CA LYS A 114 8.60 15.81 -4.92
C LYS A 114 10.13 15.94 -4.93
N LYS A 115 10.73 15.97 -3.75
CA LYS A 115 12.18 16.21 -3.62
C LYS A 115 13.03 14.99 -3.94
N TYR A 116 12.61 13.81 -3.52
CA TYR A 116 13.42 12.59 -3.56
C TYR A 116 13.00 11.62 -4.66
N LEU A 117 11.73 11.65 -5.03
CA LEU A 117 11.11 10.77 -6.01
C LEU A 117 10.20 11.59 -6.95
N PRO A 118 10.77 12.43 -7.82
CA PRO A 118 9.98 13.31 -8.69
C PRO A 118 9.10 12.55 -9.69
N ASP A 119 9.41 11.29 -9.96
CA ASP A 119 8.63 10.41 -10.85
C ASP A 119 7.50 9.67 -10.13
N ALA A 120 7.51 9.64 -8.79
CA ALA A 120 6.43 9.03 -8.02
C ALA A 120 5.14 9.85 -8.16
N LYS A 121 4.08 9.17 -8.57
CA LYS A 121 2.77 9.78 -8.84
C LYS A 121 1.66 8.98 -8.19
N MET A 122 0.71 9.70 -7.64
CA MET A 122 -0.60 9.17 -7.25
C MET A 122 -1.65 9.86 -8.10
N THR A 123 -2.54 9.10 -8.70
CA THR A 123 -3.67 9.58 -9.50
C THR A 123 -4.91 8.80 -9.15
N TYR A 124 -6.08 9.36 -9.42
CA TYR A 124 -7.33 8.61 -9.38
C TYR A 124 -8.23 8.99 -10.55
N SER A 125 -9.17 8.10 -10.87
CA SER A 125 -10.23 8.35 -11.84
C SER A 125 -11.56 7.80 -11.33
N VAL A 126 -12.65 8.43 -11.73
CA VAL A 126 -14.00 8.06 -11.32
C VAL A 126 -14.66 7.21 -12.41
N ILE A 127 -15.33 6.14 -12.01
CA ILE A 127 -16.12 5.25 -12.86
C ILE A 127 -17.58 5.33 -12.37
N THR A 128 -18.41 6.09 -13.09
CA THR A 128 -19.85 6.25 -12.79
C THR A 128 -20.72 5.34 -13.64
N ASP A 129 -20.17 4.76 -14.70
CA ASP A 129 -20.85 3.78 -15.55
C ASP A 129 -20.79 2.42 -14.87
N GLU A 130 -21.90 2.00 -14.27
CA GLU A 130 -21.99 0.73 -13.54
C GLU A 130 -21.64 -0.49 -14.39
N SER A 131 -21.86 -0.42 -15.70
CA SER A 131 -21.53 -1.52 -16.63
C SER A 131 -20.02 -1.78 -16.76
N LYS A 132 -19.19 -0.84 -16.30
CA LYS A 132 -17.72 -0.95 -16.26
C LYS A 132 -17.20 -1.40 -14.91
N LEU A 133 -18.07 -1.55 -13.93
CA LEU A 133 -17.70 -2.06 -12.62
C LEU A 133 -17.84 -3.59 -12.61
N PRO A 134 -16.97 -4.33 -11.91
CA PRO A 134 -17.12 -5.78 -11.78
C PRO A 134 -18.36 -6.12 -10.95
N ASP A 135 -18.94 -7.30 -11.18
CA ASP A 135 -20.12 -7.79 -10.45
C ASP A 135 -19.78 -8.21 -9.01
N THR A 136 -18.50 -8.45 -8.74
CA THR A 136 -17.99 -8.88 -7.43
C THR A 136 -16.94 -7.94 -6.91
N ALA A 137 -16.74 -7.95 -5.61
CA ALA A 137 -15.66 -7.26 -4.90
C ALA A 137 -14.90 -8.27 -4.03
N ILE A 138 -13.71 -7.89 -3.60
CA ILE A 138 -12.95 -8.63 -2.58
C ILE A 138 -13.77 -8.59 -1.28
N SER A 139 -13.97 -9.74 -0.64
CA SER A 139 -14.79 -9.79 0.57
C SER A 139 -14.19 -8.93 1.69
N GLN A 140 -15.08 -8.39 2.52
CA GLN A 140 -14.67 -7.58 3.66
C GLN A 140 -13.71 -8.34 4.60
N SER A 141 -13.91 -9.65 4.78
CA SER A 141 -13.03 -10.48 5.59
C SER A 141 -11.61 -10.58 5.01
N THR A 142 -11.48 -10.76 3.69
CA THR A 142 -10.16 -10.74 3.03
C THR A 142 -9.46 -9.39 3.21
N ILE A 143 -10.19 -8.27 3.06
CA ILE A 143 -9.63 -6.93 3.27
C ILE A 143 -9.20 -6.72 4.72
N GLU A 144 -9.95 -7.24 5.69
CA GLU A 144 -9.58 -7.16 7.12
C GLU A 144 -8.32 -7.97 7.43
N TYR A 145 -8.19 -9.18 6.91
CA TYR A 145 -6.97 -9.97 7.06
C TYR A 145 -5.77 -9.26 6.43
N LEU A 146 -5.92 -8.79 5.18
CA LEU A 146 -4.86 -8.08 4.47
C LEU A 146 -4.41 -6.83 5.22
N THR A 147 -5.33 -5.97 5.62
CA THR A 147 -4.98 -4.71 6.33
C THR A 147 -4.41 -4.96 7.72
N THR A 148 -4.84 -6.01 8.41
CA THR A 148 -4.26 -6.42 9.70
C THR A 148 -2.82 -6.89 9.49
N TYR A 149 -2.57 -7.72 8.49
CA TYR A 149 -1.23 -8.17 8.15
C TYR A 149 -0.31 -7.00 7.78
N LEU A 150 -0.75 -6.12 6.88
CA LEU A 150 0.02 -4.94 6.47
C LEU A 150 0.31 -3.98 7.64
N TYR A 151 -0.56 -3.94 8.65
CA TYR A 151 -0.31 -3.15 9.86
C TYR A 151 0.79 -3.76 10.74
N ILE A 152 0.84 -5.09 10.82
CA ILE A 152 1.82 -5.82 11.66
C ILE A 152 3.18 -5.86 10.96
N ASP A 153 3.19 -6.13 9.66
CA ASP A 153 4.40 -6.38 8.86
C ASP A 153 4.68 -5.21 7.91
N LYS A 154 5.05 -4.07 8.49
CA LYS A 154 5.38 -2.88 7.71
C LYS A 154 6.78 -2.96 7.11
N ASN A 155 6.91 -2.49 5.87
CA ASN A 155 8.22 -2.27 5.28
C ASN A 155 9.06 -1.31 6.12
N SER A 156 10.19 -1.77 6.62
CA SER A 156 11.05 -0.96 7.48
C SER A 156 12.52 -1.40 7.46
N ASN A 157 13.38 -0.49 7.89
CA ASN A 157 14.75 -0.79 8.20
C ASN A 157 14.93 -0.88 9.71
N TYR A 158 15.43 -2.00 10.18
CA TYR A 158 15.85 -2.16 11.56
C TYR A 158 17.30 -1.68 11.72
N ARG A 159 17.52 -0.75 12.65
CA ARG A 159 18.82 -0.13 12.88
C ARG A 159 19.29 -0.39 14.30
N PHE A 160 20.60 -0.47 14.49
CA PHE A 160 21.17 -0.53 15.83
C PHE A 160 20.84 0.75 16.61
N GLY A 161 20.17 0.58 17.74
CA GLY A 161 19.84 1.65 18.70
C GLY A 161 20.91 1.85 19.77
N ASP A 162 20.62 2.70 20.75
CA ASP A 162 21.52 2.97 21.88
C ASP A 162 21.66 1.80 22.84
N GLU A 163 20.62 0.97 22.95
CA GLU A 163 20.55 -0.14 23.93
C GLU A 163 21.09 -1.45 23.36
N ASP A 164 21.36 -1.50 22.05
CA ASP A 164 21.83 -2.71 21.38
C ASP A 164 23.30 -2.98 21.69
N LYS A 165 23.65 -4.25 21.87
CA LYS A 165 25.04 -4.69 21.86
C LYS A 165 25.57 -4.71 20.44
N ILE A 166 26.05 -3.57 19.96
CA ILE A 166 26.50 -3.39 18.58
C ILE A 166 27.79 -4.17 18.35
N PRO A 167 27.85 -5.13 17.41
CA PRO A 167 29.08 -5.81 17.06
C PRO A 167 30.16 -4.82 16.57
N HIS A 168 31.43 -5.08 16.88
CA HIS A 168 32.59 -4.15 16.64
C HIS A 168 32.69 -3.56 15.22
N LYS A 169 32.09 -4.21 14.21
CA LYS A 169 32.10 -3.74 12.80
C LYS A 169 30.95 -2.82 12.42
N TYR A 170 30.05 -2.53 13.34
CA TYR A 170 28.88 -1.69 13.10
C TYR A 170 28.83 -0.51 14.05
N SER A 171 28.07 0.50 13.69
CA SER A 171 27.84 1.70 14.48
C SER A 171 26.35 1.90 14.74
N LYS A 172 26.01 2.70 15.75
CA LYS A 172 24.62 3.13 15.99
C LYS A 172 24.03 3.73 14.72
N GLY A 173 22.82 3.31 14.38
CA GLY A 173 22.12 3.74 13.18
C GLY A 173 22.43 2.92 11.92
N ASP A 174 23.41 2.01 11.95
CA ASP A 174 23.61 1.07 10.85
C ASP A 174 22.42 0.12 10.73
N VAL A 175 22.03 -0.17 9.50
CA VAL A 175 20.93 -1.09 9.20
C VAL A 175 21.42 -2.52 9.41
N TYR A 176 20.76 -3.28 10.29
CA TYR A 176 21.07 -4.69 10.50
C TYR A 176 20.05 -5.64 9.88
N ALA A 177 18.82 -5.19 9.66
CA ALA A 177 17.79 -5.97 8.96
C ALA A 177 16.85 -5.04 8.20
N THR A 178 16.23 -5.57 7.17
CA THR A 178 15.14 -4.91 6.44
C THR A 178 13.94 -5.83 6.41
N ASN A 179 12.76 -5.26 6.54
CA ASN A 179 11.49 -5.95 6.30
C ASN A 179 10.84 -5.32 5.08
N THR A 180 10.58 -6.11 4.06
CA THR A 180 9.95 -5.69 2.82
C THR A 180 8.95 -6.74 2.36
N MET A 181 7.75 -6.30 2.01
CA MET A 181 6.82 -7.14 1.27
C MET A 181 7.22 -7.07 -0.21
N GLU A 182 7.63 -8.20 -0.77
CA GLU A 182 8.12 -8.25 -2.15
C GLU A 182 6.99 -8.43 -3.15
N GLU A 183 6.01 -9.26 -2.83
CA GLU A 183 4.93 -9.63 -3.74
C GLU A 183 3.61 -9.82 -2.98
N LEU A 184 2.53 -9.43 -3.62
CA LEU A 184 1.17 -9.75 -3.21
C LEU A 184 0.44 -10.36 -4.42
N TYR A 185 0.11 -11.64 -4.33
CA TYR A 185 -0.71 -12.33 -5.30
C TYR A 185 -2.14 -12.41 -4.78
N ILE A 186 -3.08 -12.05 -5.64
CA ILE A 186 -4.52 -12.25 -5.40
C ILE A 186 -4.97 -13.21 -6.50
N GLU A 187 -5.23 -14.46 -6.12
CA GLU A 187 -5.73 -15.53 -7.01
C GLU A 187 -7.22 -15.74 -6.84
#